data_b05bb879c1e69d3ee3906b8bab8b29a4
#
_entry.id   b05bb879c1e69d3ee3906b8bab8b29a4
#
_cell.length_a   1.000
_cell.length_b   1.000
_cell.length_c   1.000
_cell.angle_alpha   90.00
_cell.angle_beta   90.00
_cell.angle_gamma   90.00
#
_symmetry.space_group_name_H-M   'P 1'
#
loop_
_entity.id
_entity.type
_entity.pdbx_description
1 polymer ?
#
loop_
_entity_poly.entity_id
_entity_poly.type
_entity_poly.pdbx_seq_one_letter_code
_entity_poly.pdbx_strand_id
1 'polypeptide(L)'
;MMTIITAVAMLAAGCGGGEKKAAAEKVLRVATEPTFAPFEFQKEGSSEFTGFDMDLIRAIGKQAGYKVELLNMGFDALIPALNAGNIDVAIAGMSITEERKAAITFSDPYYTSGLIVMVDKNNNDIKSIEDLKGKRIACQIGTTGEMKSRSIEGATITAFNTNTEASMELKNKGVDAVINDSPVVGYYLAQGGNATAKTVGEVMEAEQYGIAVKKGNDKLVGEINKAMAELKKNGEFDKIYKTWFGEVKK
;
A
#
# COMPACT_ATOMS: atom_id res chain seq x y z
N MET A 1 -54.75 -31.02 65.74
CA MET A 1 -54.66 -31.14 64.27
C MET A 1 -53.23 -30.79 63.90
N MET A 2 -52.50 -31.80 63.52
CA MET A 2 -51.05 -31.75 63.31
C MET A 2 -50.82 -31.82 61.79
N THR A 3 -50.34 -30.75 61.16
CA THR A 3 -50.09 -30.68 59.73
C THR A 3 -48.61 -30.94 59.46
N ILE A 4 -48.35 -32.07 58.81
CA ILE A 4 -47.00 -32.51 58.39
C ILE A 4 -46.64 -31.78 57.10
N ILE A 5 -45.56 -30.99 57.06
CA ILE A 5 -44.99 -30.38 55.88
C ILE A 5 -43.86 -31.25 55.40
N THR A 6 -44.06 -31.86 54.24
CA THR A 6 -43.06 -32.70 53.55
C THR A 6 -42.14 -31.75 52.71
N ALA A 7 -40.86 -31.73 53.04
CA ALA A 7 -39.84 -31.01 52.26
C ALA A 7 -39.37 -31.86 51.07
N VAL A 8 -39.59 -31.40 49.89
CA VAL A 8 -39.04 -31.99 48.65
C VAL A 8 -37.73 -31.32 48.33
N ALA A 9 -36.64 -32.05 48.43
CA ALA A 9 -35.28 -31.61 47.99
C ALA A 9 -35.16 -31.80 46.51
N MET A 10 -35.11 -30.72 45.74
CA MET A 10 -34.73 -30.73 44.32
C MET A 10 -33.21 -30.68 44.20
N LEU A 11 -32.61 -31.76 43.71
CA LEU A 11 -31.21 -31.77 43.24
C LEU A 11 -31.17 -31.03 41.88
N ALA A 12 -30.63 -29.83 41.88
CA ALA A 12 -30.27 -29.11 40.65
C ALA A 12 -28.93 -29.65 40.15
N ALA A 13 -28.94 -30.51 39.13
CA ALA A 13 -27.74 -30.87 38.36
C ALA A 13 -27.29 -29.65 37.52
N GLY A 14 -26.28 -28.96 38.01
CA GLY A 14 -25.63 -27.87 37.28
C GLY A 14 -24.83 -28.40 36.08
N CYS A 15 -25.38 -28.33 34.88
CA CYS A 15 -24.61 -28.45 33.63
C CYS A 15 -23.74 -27.20 33.48
N GLY A 16 -22.48 -27.29 33.87
CA GLY A 16 -21.45 -26.30 33.61
C GLY A 16 -21.09 -26.28 32.10
N GLY A 17 -21.90 -25.64 31.30
CA GLY A 17 -21.52 -25.24 29.94
C GLY A 17 -20.50 -24.12 30.05
N GLY A 18 -19.23 -24.43 29.90
CA GLY A 18 -18.17 -23.44 29.77
C GLY A 18 -18.38 -22.68 28.44
N GLU A 19 -19.01 -21.52 28.49
CA GLU A 19 -18.96 -20.55 27.39
C GLU A 19 -17.48 -20.24 27.15
N LYS A 20 -16.94 -20.78 26.02
CA LYS A 20 -15.68 -20.27 25.48
C LYS A 20 -15.94 -18.81 25.14
N LYS A 21 -15.51 -17.88 26.01
CA LYS A 21 -15.39 -16.48 25.65
C LYS A 21 -14.62 -16.43 24.34
N ALA A 22 -15.30 -16.07 23.25
CA ALA A 22 -14.65 -15.79 21.99
C ALA A 22 -13.55 -14.77 22.29
N ALA A 23 -12.30 -15.11 22.01
CA ALA A 23 -11.21 -14.17 22.16
C ALA A 23 -11.54 -12.95 21.30
N ALA A 24 -11.46 -11.75 21.89
CA ALA A 24 -11.71 -10.52 21.13
C ALA A 24 -10.82 -10.53 19.88
N GLU A 25 -11.45 -10.34 18.73
CA GLU A 25 -10.77 -10.32 17.42
C GLU A 25 -9.74 -9.19 17.45
N LYS A 26 -8.49 -9.51 17.16
CA LYS A 26 -7.43 -8.50 17.12
C LYS A 26 -7.60 -7.69 15.84
N VAL A 27 -7.87 -6.41 15.98
CA VAL A 27 -7.99 -5.48 14.84
C VAL A 27 -6.62 -4.94 14.47
N LEU A 28 -6.33 -4.87 13.16
CA LEU A 28 -5.16 -4.23 12.57
C LEU A 28 -5.62 -3.04 11.73
N ARG A 29 -5.34 -1.82 12.21
CA ARG A 29 -5.67 -0.58 11.50
C ARG A 29 -4.62 -0.33 10.44
N VAL A 30 -4.99 -0.47 9.18
CA VAL A 30 -4.10 -0.38 8.02
C VAL A 30 -4.48 0.82 7.18
N ALA A 31 -3.55 1.75 6.98
CA ALA A 31 -3.74 2.87 6.08
C ALA A 31 -3.05 2.66 4.73
N THR A 32 -3.69 3.20 3.71
CA THR A 32 -3.22 3.21 2.32
C THR A 32 -3.66 4.50 1.63
N GLU A 33 -3.03 4.87 0.50
CA GLU A 33 -3.45 5.96 -0.37
C GLU A 33 -3.99 5.37 -1.69
N PRO A 34 -5.34 5.21 -1.84
CA PRO A 34 -5.92 4.34 -2.87
C PRO A 34 -6.04 5.02 -4.24
N THR A 35 -4.93 5.57 -4.77
CA THR A 35 -4.82 6.08 -6.15
C THR A 35 -3.61 5.53 -6.91
N PHE A 36 -3.00 4.44 -6.40
CA PHE A 36 -1.74 3.89 -6.89
C PHE A 36 -1.91 2.49 -7.52
N ALA A 37 -2.82 2.38 -8.51
CA ALA A 37 -3.05 1.12 -9.21
C ALA A 37 -1.79 0.62 -9.95
N PRO A 38 -1.52 -0.70 -9.95
CA PRO A 38 -2.36 -1.81 -9.51
C PRO A 38 -2.17 -2.24 -8.03
N PHE A 39 -1.42 -1.48 -7.22
CA PHE A 39 -1.13 -1.83 -5.81
C PHE A 39 -2.32 -1.53 -4.90
N GLU A 40 -2.81 -0.30 -4.89
CA GLU A 40 -3.97 0.13 -4.12
C GLU A 40 -4.77 1.19 -4.87
N PHE A 41 -6.05 0.92 -5.04
CA PHE A 41 -6.95 1.88 -5.66
C PHE A 41 -8.39 1.63 -5.24
N GLN A 42 -9.22 2.65 -5.41
CA GLN A 42 -10.65 2.52 -5.15
C GLN A 42 -11.33 1.98 -6.40
N LYS A 43 -12.12 0.93 -6.24
CA LYS A 43 -12.89 0.36 -7.33
C LYS A 43 -13.96 1.34 -7.78
N GLU A 44 -14.07 1.57 -9.09
CA GLU A 44 -15.03 2.50 -9.66
C GLU A 44 -16.47 2.16 -9.22
N GLY A 45 -17.21 3.19 -8.77
CA GLY A 45 -18.58 3.03 -8.28
C GLY A 45 -18.72 2.34 -6.93
N SER A 46 -17.62 2.10 -6.20
CA SER A 46 -17.59 1.45 -4.89
C SER A 46 -16.71 2.21 -3.91
N SER A 47 -16.92 2.02 -2.61
CA SER A 47 -15.99 2.44 -1.57
C SER A 47 -14.92 1.38 -1.25
N GLU A 48 -14.90 0.28 -1.97
CA GLU A 48 -13.98 -0.83 -1.74
C GLU A 48 -12.58 -0.48 -2.27
N PHE A 49 -11.56 -0.69 -1.41
CA PHE A 49 -10.16 -0.63 -1.81
C PHE A 49 -9.73 -1.99 -2.34
N THR A 50 -9.09 -2.00 -3.49
CA THR A 50 -8.61 -3.17 -4.22
C THR A 50 -7.18 -2.95 -4.70
N GLY A 51 -6.52 -4.00 -5.14
CA GLY A 51 -5.14 -3.96 -5.61
C GLY A 51 -4.28 -5.01 -4.93
N PHE A 52 -3.06 -5.14 -5.43
CA PHE A 52 -2.09 -6.10 -4.93
C PHE A 52 -1.84 -5.93 -3.42
N ASP A 53 -1.59 -4.71 -2.96
CA ASP A 53 -1.32 -4.39 -1.56
C ASP A 53 -2.54 -4.72 -0.68
N MET A 54 -3.74 -4.48 -1.20
CA MET A 54 -4.98 -4.76 -0.47
C MET A 54 -5.22 -6.26 -0.30
N ASP A 55 -4.96 -7.05 -1.34
CA ASP A 55 -5.10 -8.49 -1.27
C ASP A 55 -4.00 -9.09 -0.38
N LEU A 56 -2.77 -8.59 -0.50
CA LEU A 56 -1.64 -9.03 0.31
C LEU A 56 -1.86 -8.76 1.80
N ILE A 57 -2.27 -7.55 2.18
CA ILE A 57 -2.45 -7.23 3.61
C ILE A 57 -3.64 -7.96 4.24
N ARG A 58 -4.72 -8.21 3.47
CA ARG A 58 -5.83 -9.05 3.93
C ARG A 58 -5.37 -10.50 4.17
N ALA A 59 -4.56 -11.06 3.27
CA ALA A 59 -4.00 -12.40 3.42
C ALA A 59 -3.03 -12.48 4.61
N ILE A 60 -2.15 -11.48 4.78
CA ILE A 60 -1.25 -11.37 5.94
C ILE A 60 -2.06 -11.28 7.24
N GLY A 61 -3.07 -10.41 7.29
CA GLY A 61 -3.92 -10.25 8.47
C GLY A 61 -4.61 -11.56 8.85
N LYS A 62 -5.22 -12.23 7.89
CA LYS A 62 -5.84 -13.55 8.08
C LYS A 62 -4.84 -14.59 8.62
N GLN A 63 -3.65 -14.67 8.03
CA GLN A 63 -2.60 -15.60 8.42
C GLN A 63 -2.07 -15.31 9.84
N ALA A 64 -1.98 -14.03 10.23
CA ALA A 64 -1.51 -13.58 11.53
C ALA A 64 -2.62 -13.51 12.60
N GLY A 65 -3.88 -13.79 12.24
CA GLY A 65 -5.03 -13.79 13.17
C GLY A 65 -5.53 -12.38 13.49
N TYR A 66 -5.45 -11.46 12.53
CA TYR A 66 -5.99 -10.11 12.63
C TYR A 66 -7.18 -9.90 11.70
N LYS A 67 -8.13 -9.11 12.15
CA LYS A 67 -9.11 -8.44 11.29
C LYS A 67 -8.48 -7.15 10.75
N VAL A 68 -8.36 -7.04 9.45
CA VAL A 68 -7.84 -5.84 8.79
C VAL A 68 -8.95 -4.81 8.64
N GLU A 69 -8.71 -3.59 9.13
CA GLU A 69 -9.54 -2.41 8.91
C GLU A 69 -8.75 -1.42 8.05
N LEU A 70 -9.23 -1.17 6.83
CA LEU A 70 -8.57 -0.30 5.85
C LEU A 70 -9.01 1.15 6.02
N LEU A 71 -8.04 2.06 6.01
CA LEU A 71 -8.22 3.50 6.15
C LEU A 71 -7.59 4.21 4.94
N ASN A 72 -8.32 5.16 4.35
CA ASN A 72 -7.77 6.06 3.34
C ASN A 72 -7.02 7.21 4.01
N MET A 73 -5.80 7.46 3.56
CA MET A 73 -4.97 8.56 4.09
C MET A 73 -4.00 9.04 3.00
N GLY A 74 -3.72 10.34 2.93
CA GLY A 74 -2.68 10.86 2.03
C GLY A 74 -1.33 10.21 2.30
N PHE A 75 -0.57 9.94 1.24
CA PHE A 75 0.70 9.21 1.33
C PHE A 75 1.70 9.88 2.30
N ASP A 76 1.81 11.19 2.26
CA ASP A 76 2.66 12.00 3.14
C ASP A 76 2.24 11.96 4.62
N ALA A 77 0.98 11.62 4.90
CA ALA A 77 0.45 11.51 6.25
C ALA A 77 0.67 10.12 6.88
N LEU A 78 1.05 9.09 6.11
CA LEU A 78 1.18 7.71 6.59
C LEU A 78 2.23 7.57 7.70
N ILE A 79 3.44 8.12 7.49
CA ILE A 79 4.53 8.05 8.47
C ILE A 79 4.19 8.83 9.76
N PRO A 80 3.69 10.08 9.70
CA PRO A 80 3.17 10.78 10.87
C PRO A 80 2.11 10.00 11.64
N ALA A 81 1.14 9.37 10.94
CA ALA A 81 0.07 8.61 11.57
C ALA A 81 0.57 7.34 12.28
N LEU A 82 1.55 6.62 11.71
CA LEU A 82 2.23 5.50 12.36
C LEU A 82 2.92 5.95 13.66
N ASN A 83 3.66 7.04 13.62
CA ASN A 83 4.39 7.56 14.76
C ASN A 83 3.44 8.05 15.88
N ALA A 84 2.32 8.65 15.52
CA ALA A 84 1.27 9.05 16.45
C ALA A 84 0.47 7.86 17.03
N GLY A 85 0.55 6.67 16.42
CA GLY A 85 -0.24 5.49 16.81
C GLY A 85 -1.70 5.54 16.36
N ASN A 86 -2.02 6.38 15.39
CA ASN A 86 -3.37 6.46 14.80
C ASN A 86 -3.68 5.24 13.92
N ILE A 87 -2.65 4.65 13.32
CA ILE A 87 -2.68 3.42 12.54
C ILE A 87 -1.60 2.46 13.05
N ASP A 88 -1.75 1.18 12.76
CA ASP A 88 -0.81 0.14 13.17
C ASP A 88 0.16 -0.20 12.02
N VAL A 89 -0.34 -0.12 10.78
CA VAL A 89 0.37 -0.49 9.55
C VAL A 89 0.06 0.51 8.45
N ALA A 90 1.06 0.80 7.60
CA ALA A 90 0.86 1.40 6.28
C ALA A 90 1.37 0.45 5.19
N ILE A 91 0.54 0.23 4.17
CA ILE A 91 0.90 -0.48 2.94
C ILE A 91 0.37 0.33 1.77
N ALA A 92 1.27 0.86 0.95
CA ALA A 92 0.95 1.86 -0.08
C ALA A 92 2.08 1.99 -1.11
N GLY A 93 2.58 0.89 -1.66
CA GLY A 93 3.72 0.94 -2.58
C GLY A 93 4.93 1.69 -2.00
N MET A 94 5.11 1.67 -0.67
CA MET A 94 6.09 2.52 0.00
C MET A 94 7.51 1.98 -0.16
N SER A 95 8.36 2.69 -0.91
CA SER A 95 9.77 2.37 -1.08
C SER A 95 10.52 2.45 0.25
N ILE A 96 11.32 1.43 0.51
CA ILE A 96 12.23 1.34 1.65
C ILE A 96 13.43 2.24 1.39
N THR A 97 13.51 3.39 2.08
CA THR A 97 14.65 4.31 2.00
C THR A 97 15.32 4.47 3.37
N GLU A 98 16.59 4.87 3.39
CA GLU A 98 17.31 5.11 4.65
C GLU A 98 16.67 6.24 5.46
N GLU A 99 16.16 7.27 4.80
CA GLU A 99 15.44 8.36 5.45
C GLU A 99 14.18 7.83 6.16
N ARG A 100 13.37 7.02 5.48
CA ARG A 100 12.16 6.43 6.06
C ARG A 100 12.49 5.44 7.18
N LYS A 101 13.55 4.62 7.02
CA LYS A 101 14.04 3.71 8.08
C LYS A 101 14.45 4.45 9.36
N ALA A 102 14.88 5.70 9.26
CA ALA A 102 15.17 6.51 10.46
C ALA A 102 13.90 6.77 11.29
N ALA A 103 12.73 6.90 10.64
CA ALA A 103 11.46 7.29 11.26
C ALA A 103 10.51 6.13 11.57
N ILE A 104 10.58 5.03 10.81
CA ILE A 104 9.66 3.88 10.90
C ILE A 104 10.43 2.56 10.78
N THR A 105 9.76 1.43 11.03
CA THR A 105 10.30 0.09 10.77
C THR A 105 9.54 -0.54 9.61
N PHE A 106 10.26 -1.22 8.71
CA PHE A 106 9.69 -1.92 7.57
C PHE A 106 9.68 -3.43 7.76
N SER A 107 8.75 -4.10 7.11
CA SER A 107 8.81 -5.54 6.85
C SER A 107 9.95 -5.90 5.91
N ASP A 108 10.16 -7.19 5.69
CA ASP A 108 10.88 -7.66 4.53
C ASP A 108 10.23 -7.13 3.25
N PRO A 109 11.00 -6.88 2.17
CA PRO A 109 10.44 -6.38 0.94
C PRO A 109 9.47 -7.38 0.29
N TYR A 110 8.38 -6.84 -0.26
CA TYR A 110 7.38 -7.65 -0.93
C TYR A 110 7.30 -7.43 -2.46
N TYR A 111 7.85 -6.32 -2.95
CA TYR A 111 7.88 -5.98 -4.38
C TYR A 111 9.15 -5.21 -4.72
N THR A 112 9.59 -5.30 -5.99
CA THR A 112 10.69 -4.48 -6.51
C THR A 112 10.17 -3.64 -7.67
N SER A 113 10.32 -2.32 -7.54
CA SER A 113 9.92 -1.30 -8.50
C SER A 113 11.14 -0.53 -9.02
N GLY A 114 10.91 0.60 -9.61
CA GLY A 114 11.85 1.62 -10.02
C GLY A 114 11.10 2.77 -10.67
N LEU A 115 11.67 3.97 -10.63
CA LEU A 115 11.04 5.16 -11.19
C LEU A 115 11.19 5.20 -12.73
N ILE A 116 10.21 5.83 -13.40
CA ILE A 116 10.25 6.09 -14.83
C ILE A 116 9.69 7.48 -15.14
N VAL A 117 10.12 8.07 -16.24
CA VAL A 117 9.59 9.33 -16.75
C VAL A 117 8.43 9.07 -17.70
N MET A 118 7.30 9.74 -17.47
CA MET A 118 6.14 9.77 -18.36
C MET A 118 5.96 11.17 -18.92
N VAL A 119 5.72 11.28 -20.24
CA VAL A 119 5.54 12.53 -20.96
C VAL A 119 4.31 12.47 -21.86
N ASP A 120 3.85 13.63 -22.39
CA ASP A 120 2.82 13.66 -23.44
C ASP A 120 3.25 12.77 -24.63
N LYS A 121 2.30 12.06 -25.23
CA LYS A 121 2.55 11.13 -26.33
C LYS A 121 3.28 11.77 -27.51
N ASN A 122 2.98 13.03 -27.80
CA ASN A 122 3.55 13.78 -28.92
C ASN A 122 4.84 14.51 -28.55
N ASN A 123 5.28 14.43 -27.27
CA ASN A 123 6.56 15.00 -26.87
C ASN A 123 7.71 14.23 -27.54
N ASN A 124 8.61 14.96 -28.24
CA ASN A 124 9.78 14.39 -28.88
C ASN A 124 11.10 15.00 -28.37
N ASP A 125 11.01 15.96 -27.44
CA ASP A 125 12.14 16.70 -26.92
C ASP A 125 12.73 16.03 -25.67
N ILE A 126 11.88 15.40 -24.84
CA ILE A 126 12.29 14.68 -23.64
C ILE A 126 12.41 13.19 -23.99
N LYS A 127 13.62 12.64 -23.87
CA LYS A 127 13.92 11.24 -24.18
C LYS A 127 14.41 10.47 -22.95
N SER A 128 14.87 11.18 -21.93
CA SER A 128 15.39 10.62 -20.69
C SER A 128 15.25 11.61 -19.53
N ILE A 129 15.71 11.23 -18.34
CA ILE A 129 15.67 12.09 -17.16
C ILE A 129 16.61 13.30 -17.29
N GLU A 130 17.69 13.19 -18.07
CA GLU A 130 18.66 14.25 -18.30
C GLU A 130 18.04 15.45 -19.04
N ASP A 131 17.02 15.21 -19.86
CA ASP A 131 16.30 16.25 -20.62
C ASP A 131 15.29 17.02 -19.75
N LEU A 132 15.13 16.64 -18.47
CA LEU A 132 14.20 17.28 -17.54
C LEU A 132 14.76 18.54 -16.87
N LYS A 133 16.01 18.92 -17.12
CA LYS A 133 16.58 20.18 -16.61
C LYS A 133 15.73 21.38 -17.10
N GLY A 134 15.33 22.21 -16.13
CA GLY A 134 14.50 23.39 -16.40
C GLY A 134 13.06 23.10 -16.83
N LYS A 135 12.59 21.84 -16.79
CA LYS A 135 11.23 21.44 -17.13
C LYS A 135 10.29 21.50 -15.95
N ARG A 136 8.98 21.51 -16.24
CA ARG A 136 7.91 21.41 -15.26
C ARG A 136 7.62 19.93 -15.01
N ILE A 137 7.71 19.48 -13.78
CA ILE A 137 7.54 18.07 -13.40
C ILE A 137 6.44 17.96 -12.35
N ALA A 138 5.48 17.06 -12.57
CA ALA A 138 4.52 16.66 -11.56
C ALA A 138 4.94 15.34 -10.90
N CYS A 139 4.61 15.21 -9.63
CA CYS A 139 4.82 14.01 -8.82
C CYS A 139 3.80 13.97 -7.67
N GLN A 140 3.70 12.85 -6.99
CA GLN A 140 2.95 12.78 -5.74
C GLN A 140 3.82 13.20 -4.56
N ILE A 141 3.27 13.99 -3.64
CA ILE A 141 3.96 14.50 -2.45
C ILE A 141 4.45 13.36 -1.54
N GLY A 142 5.64 13.51 -0.97
CA GLY A 142 6.22 12.56 -0.01
C GLY A 142 6.80 11.29 -0.65
N THR A 143 6.78 11.14 -1.99
CA THR A 143 7.26 9.95 -2.70
C THR A 143 8.74 10.05 -3.11
N THR A 144 9.34 8.92 -3.46
CA THR A 144 10.68 8.88 -4.08
C THR A 144 10.68 9.57 -5.45
N GLY A 145 9.55 9.56 -6.17
CA GLY A 145 9.35 10.34 -7.39
C GLY A 145 9.48 11.85 -7.15
N GLU A 146 8.95 12.37 -6.04
CA GLU A 146 9.16 13.76 -5.65
C GLU A 146 10.63 14.04 -5.30
N MET A 147 11.25 13.18 -4.48
CA MET A 147 12.68 13.34 -4.12
C MET A 147 13.56 13.38 -5.38
N LYS A 148 13.31 12.48 -6.32
CA LYS A 148 14.02 12.43 -7.61
C LYS A 148 13.77 13.69 -8.43
N SER A 149 12.52 14.13 -8.54
CA SER A 149 12.15 15.34 -9.27
C SER A 149 12.88 16.58 -8.72
N ARG A 150 12.92 16.73 -7.40
CA ARG A 150 13.60 17.86 -6.72
C ARG A 150 15.13 17.85 -6.89
N SER A 151 15.72 16.70 -7.21
CA SER A 151 17.16 16.60 -7.49
C SER A 151 17.54 17.09 -8.89
N ILE A 152 16.57 17.37 -9.77
CA ILE A 152 16.81 17.79 -11.15
C ILE A 152 17.04 19.30 -11.21
N GLU A 153 18.20 19.69 -11.70
CA GLU A 153 18.65 21.08 -11.78
C GLU A 153 17.68 21.97 -12.57
N GLY A 154 17.23 23.05 -11.94
CA GLY A 154 16.38 24.07 -12.58
C GLY A 154 14.95 23.61 -12.87
N ALA A 155 14.56 22.38 -12.53
CA ALA A 155 13.20 21.91 -12.73
C ALA A 155 12.21 22.63 -11.79
N THR A 156 11.02 22.89 -12.32
CA THR A 156 9.88 23.40 -11.53
C THR A 156 8.98 22.23 -11.12
N ILE A 157 8.88 21.98 -9.80
CA ILE A 157 8.17 20.80 -9.29
C ILE A 157 6.79 21.21 -8.78
N THR A 158 5.75 20.51 -9.25
CA THR A 158 4.40 20.58 -8.72
C THR A 158 4.08 19.24 -8.06
N ALA A 159 4.02 19.20 -6.74
CA ALA A 159 3.65 18.02 -5.97
C ALA A 159 2.13 18.01 -5.73
N PHE A 160 1.48 16.91 -6.06
CA PHE A 160 0.05 16.69 -5.90
C PHE A 160 -0.22 15.72 -4.74
N ASN A 161 -1.41 15.75 -4.18
CA ASN A 161 -1.78 14.82 -3.12
C ASN A 161 -1.89 13.39 -3.64
N THR A 162 -2.30 13.22 -4.90
CA THR A 162 -2.50 11.91 -5.51
C THR A 162 -1.72 11.76 -6.81
N ASN A 163 -1.38 10.51 -7.13
CA ASN A 163 -0.77 10.16 -8.41
C ASN A 163 -1.71 10.42 -9.61
N THR A 164 -3.02 10.27 -9.38
CA THR A 164 -4.03 10.57 -10.40
C THR A 164 -4.00 12.05 -10.81
N GLU A 165 -3.92 12.97 -9.84
CA GLU A 165 -3.81 14.41 -10.10
C GLU A 165 -2.55 14.75 -10.90
N ALA A 166 -1.39 14.20 -10.53
CA ALA A 166 -0.14 14.40 -11.25
C ALA A 166 -0.26 13.93 -12.73
N SER A 167 -0.88 12.78 -12.96
CA SER A 167 -1.11 12.24 -14.32
C SER A 167 -2.10 13.09 -15.12
N MET A 168 -3.14 13.63 -14.47
CA MET A 168 -4.09 14.53 -15.11
C MET A 168 -3.45 15.86 -15.49
N GLU A 169 -2.54 16.39 -14.68
CA GLU A 169 -1.81 17.61 -14.97
C GLU A 169 -0.94 17.48 -16.24
N LEU A 170 -0.30 16.31 -16.41
CA LEU A 170 0.41 15.99 -17.65
C LEU A 170 -0.55 15.95 -18.86
N LYS A 171 -1.69 15.26 -18.71
CA LYS A 171 -2.71 15.18 -19.77
C LYS A 171 -3.24 16.55 -20.17
N ASN A 172 -3.38 17.47 -19.22
CA ASN A 172 -3.82 18.85 -19.42
C ASN A 172 -2.68 19.78 -19.89
N LYS A 173 -1.44 19.27 -20.06
CA LYS A 173 -0.24 20.01 -20.47
C LYS A 173 0.18 21.11 -19.49
N GLY A 174 -0.23 21.01 -18.23
CA GLY A 174 0.21 21.90 -17.16
C GLY A 174 1.66 21.65 -16.77
N VAL A 175 2.15 20.41 -16.97
CA VAL A 175 3.55 20.02 -16.79
C VAL A 175 4.11 19.33 -18.04
N ASP A 176 5.42 19.18 -18.09
CA ASP A 176 6.14 18.59 -19.24
C ASP A 176 6.39 17.09 -19.01
N ALA A 177 6.47 16.66 -17.75
CA ALA A 177 6.70 15.27 -17.37
C ALA A 177 6.08 14.92 -16.01
N VAL A 178 5.93 13.61 -15.77
CA VAL A 178 5.66 13.01 -14.47
C VAL A 178 6.77 12.00 -14.17
N ILE A 179 7.29 11.99 -12.94
CA ILE A 179 8.17 10.91 -12.45
C ILE A 179 7.37 10.07 -11.46
N ASN A 180 7.24 8.78 -11.75
CA ASN A 180 6.51 7.85 -10.92
C ASN A 180 7.02 6.41 -11.11
N ASP A 181 6.52 5.48 -10.33
CA ASP A 181 6.88 4.07 -10.36
C ASP A 181 6.46 3.38 -11.66
N SER A 182 7.38 2.62 -12.23
CA SER A 182 7.21 2.01 -13.55
C SER A 182 6.00 1.06 -13.64
N PRO A 183 5.66 0.22 -12.65
CA PRO A 183 4.46 -0.63 -12.74
C PRO A 183 3.17 0.18 -12.71
N VAL A 184 3.15 1.31 -12.01
CA VAL A 184 1.98 2.20 -11.92
C VAL A 184 1.77 2.95 -13.24
N VAL A 185 2.85 3.49 -13.81
CA VAL A 185 2.81 4.11 -15.13
C VAL A 185 2.40 3.09 -16.20
N GLY A 186 2.96 1.88 -16.14
CA GLY A 186 2.61 0.80 -17.06
C GLY A 186 1.13 0.44 -17.00
N TYR A 187 0.58 0.32 -15.79
CA TYR A 187 -0.84 0.07 -15.58
C TYR A 187 -1.70 1.23 -16.14
N TYR A 188 -1.37 2.47 -15.81
CA TYR A 188 -2.06 3.66 -16.34
C TYR A 188 -2.10 3.68 -17.87
N LEU A 189 -0.95 3.42 -18.51
CA LEU A 189 -0.89 3.37 -20.00
C LEU A 189 -1.73 2.24 -20.57
N ALA A 190 -1.74 1.06 -19.93
CA ALA A 190 -2.55 -0.08 -20.36
C ALA A 190 -4.06 0.17 -20.20
N GLN A 191 -4.48 1.01 -19.24
CA GLN A 191 -5.88 1.41 -19.03
C GLN A 191 -6.33 2.57 -19.93
N GLY A 192 -5.62 2.84 -21.04
CA GLY A 192 -5.98 3.85 -22.02
C GLY A 192 -5.16 5.14 -21.92
N GLY A 193 -4.31 5.31 -20.93
CA GLY A 193 -3.40 6.44 -20.81
C GLY A 193 -2.45 6.61 -22.00
N ASN A 194 -2.15 5.49 -22.70
CA ASN A 194 -1.33 5.48 -23.92
C ASN A 194 -1.92 6.29 -25.10
N ALA A 195 -3.18 6.70 -25.02
CA ALA A 195 -3.77 7.62 -25.96
C ALA A 195 -3.14 9.03 -25.89
N THR A 196 -2.70 9.44 -24.68
CA THR A 196 -2.22 10.80 -24.38
C THR A 196 -0.80 10.86 -23.83
N ALA A 197 -0.24 9.76 -23.35
CA ALA A 197 1.07 9.70 -22.70
C ALA A 197 1.92 8.52 -23.17
N LYS A 198 3.21 8.60 -22.93
CA LYS A 198 4.21 7.55 -23.15
C LYS A 198 5.31 7.63 -22.10
N THR A 199 6.02 6.53 -21.87
CA THR A 199 7.28 6.53 -21.11
C THR A 199 8.46 6.92 -21.99
N VAL A 200 9.49 7.50 -21.37
CA VAL A 200 10.77 7.80 -22.00
C VAL A 200 11.91 7.41 -21.05
N GLY A 201 13.08 7.12 -21.64
CA GLY A 201 14.23 6.62 -20.89
C GLY A 201 14.02 5.19 -20.37
N GLU A 202 14.92 4.78 -19.50
CA GLU A 202 14.88 3.47 -18.84
C GLU A 202 14.34 3.60 -17.41
N VAL A 203 13.90 2.47 -16.84
CA VAL A 203 13.56 2.40 -15.42
C VAL A 203 14.81 2.68 -14.60
N MET A 204 14.71 3.64 -13.70
CA MET A 204 15.81 4.03 -12.81
C MET A 204 16.10 2.94 -11.79
N GLU A 205 17.08 3.18 -10.91
CA GLU A 205 17.51 2.24 -9.88
C GLU A 205 16.35 1.54 -9.18
N ALA A 206 16.53 0.25 -8.90
CA ALA A 206 15.50 -0.57 -8.28
C ALA A 206 15.17 -0.08 -6.87
N GLU A 207 13.90 0.07 -6.60
CA GLU A 207 13.34 0.39 -5.28
C GLU A 207 12.56 -0.81 -4.74
N GLN A 208 12.68 -1.08 -3.45
CA GLN A 208 11.95 -2.16 -2.80
C GLN A 208 10.80 -1.60 -1.97
N TYR A 209 9.60 -2.16 -2.13
CA TYR A 209 8.45 -1.82 -1.30
C TYR A 209 8.41 -2.65 -0.03
N GLY A 210 8.08 -2.00 1.08
CA GLY A 210 7.91 -2.62 2.39
C GLY A 210 6.62 -2.19 3.08
N ILE A 211 6.12 -3.05 3.94
CA ILE A 211 5.01 -2.75 4.83
C ILE A 211 5.58 -2.00 6.04
N ALA A 212 5.05 -0.80 6.29
CA ALA A 212 5.57 0.09 7.32
C ALA A 212 4.79 -0.03 8.64
N VAL A 213 5.51 -0.01 9.76
CA VAL A 213 4.96 0.06 11.11
C VAL A 213 5.67 1.14 11.91
N LYS A 214 5.10 1.53 13.06
CA LYS A 214 5.75 2.46 14.00
C LYS A 214 7.16 1.99 14.34
N LYS A 215 8.11 2.92 14.43
CA LYS A 215 9.50 2.66 14.79
C LYS A 215 9.61 1.85 16.07
N GLY A 216 10.37 0.75 16.00
CA GLY A 216 10.62 -0.14 17.16
C GLY A 216 9.48 -1.12 17.46
N ASN A 217 8.43 -1.22 16.61
CA ASN A 217 7.41 -2.25 16.74
C ASN A 217 7.86 -3.57 16.07
N ASP A 218 9.00 -4.11 16.52
CA ASP A 218 9.64 -5.29 15.95
C ASP A 218 8.76 -6.54 16.07
N LYS A 219 7.89 -6.56 17.09
CA LYS A 219 6.93 -7.66 17.26
C LYS A 219 5.97 -7.75 16.09
N LEU A 220 5.34 -6.63 15.73
CA LEU A 220 4.38 -6.60 14.62
C LEU A 220 5.07 -6.87 13.28
N VAL A 221 6.27 -6.33 13.06
CA VAL A 221 7.09 -6.65 11.88
C VAL A 221 7.38 -8.15 11.80
N GLY A 222 7.77 -8.78 12.91
CA GLY A 222 8.00 -10.23 12.95
C GLY A 222 6.76 -11.05 12.62
N GLU A 223 5.58 -10.63 13.09
CA GLU A 223 4.30 -11.28 12.78
C GLU A 223 3.95 -11.13 11.30
N ILE A 224 4.15 -9.92 10.70
CA ILE A 224 3.94 -9.64 9.27
C ILE A 224 4.90 -10.48 8.42
N ASN A 225 6.19 -10.47 8.71
CA ASN A 225 7.21 -11.22 7.96
C ASN A 225 6.96 -12.72 8.01
N LYS A 226 6.60 -13.25 9.19
CA LYS A 226 6.24 -14.66 9.33
C LYS A 226 5.01 -15.02 8.49
N ALA A 227 3.96 -14.20 8.54
CA ALA A 227 2.76 -14.41 7.72
C ALA A 227 3.10 -14.37 6.22
N MET A 228 3.87 -13.38 5.78
CA MET A 228 4.30 -13.26 4.38
C MET A 228 5.16 -14.46 3.92
N ALA A 229 6.05 -14.96 4.78
CA ALA A 229 6.84 -16.16 4.48
C ALA A 229 5.94 -17.41 4.30
N GLU A 230 4.91 -17.57 5.14
CA GLU A 230 3.94 -18.66 4.99
C GLU A 230 3.10 -18.53 3.71
N LEU A 231 2.69 -17.30 3.33
CA LEU A 231 1.98 -17.05 2.06
C LEU A 231 2.87 -17.36 0.84
N LYS A 232 4.16 -17.05 0.90
CA LYS A 232 5.14 -17.43 -0.15
C LYS A 232 5.31 -18.95 -0.22
N LYS A 233 5.41 -19.61 0.92
CA LYS A 233 5.60 -21.06 1.01
C LYS A 233 4.40 -21.87 0.50
N ASN A 234 3.17 -21.43 0.78
CA ASN A 234 1.94 -22.12 0.38
C ASN A 234 1.42 -21.71 -1.01
N GLY A 235 2.10 -20.77 -1.70
CA GLY A 235 1.78 -20.31 -3.04
C GLY A 235 0.67 -19.26 -3.11
N GLU A 236 0.12 -18.79 -1.97
CA GLU A 236 -0.91 -17.76 -1.97
C GLU A 236 -0.36 -16.40 -2.40
N PHE A 237 0.87 -16.06 -2.00
CA PHE A 237 1.56 -14.87 -2.47
C PHE A 237 1.68 -14.85 -4.01
N ASP A 238 2.12 -15.96 -4.60
CA ASP A 238 2.27 -16.08 -6.05
C ASP A 238 0.93 -15.97 -6.78
N LYS A 239 -0.14 -16.50 -6.19
CA LYS A 239 -1.50 -16.36 -6.72
C LYS A 239 -1.96 -14.91 -6.71
N ILE A 240 -1.74 -14.17 -5.62
CA ILE A 240 -2.05 -12.74 -5.53
C ILE A 240 -1.21 -11.96 -6.56
N TYR A 241 0.09 -12.24 -6.64
CA TYR A 241 0.98 -11.60 -7.60
C TYR A 241 0.51 -11.80 -9.06
N LYS A 242 0.18 -13.04 -9.43
CA LYS A 242 -0.33 -13.38 -10.77
C LYS A 242 -1.63 -12.66 -11.13
N THR A 243 -2.49 -12.44 -10.15
CA THR A 243 -3.75 -11.73 -10.35
C THR A 243 -3.53 -10.31 -10.86
N TRP A 244 -2.47 -9.63 -10.38
CA TRP A 244 -2.23 -8.22 -10.66
C TRP A 244 -1.15 -7.96 -11.71
N PHE A 245 -0.14 -8.84 -11.81
CA PHE A 245 1.04 -8.63 -12.65
C PHE A 245 1.25 -9.71 -13.72
N GLY A 246 0.37 -10.73 -13.76
CA GLY A 246 0.52 -11.87 -14.67
C GLY A 246 1.58 -12.88 -14.19
N GLU A 247 1.99 -13.77 -15.10
CA GLU A 247 2.98 -14.82 -14.75
C GLU A 247 4.32 -14.23 -14.32
N VAL A 248 4.85 -14.76 -13.21
CA VAL A 248 6.22 -14.43 -12.77
C VAL A 248 7.19 -14.90 -13.84
N LYS A 249 7.84 -13.97 -14.55
CA LYS A 249 8.96 -14.33 -15.42
C LYS A 249 10.10 -14.83 -14.52
N LYS A 250 10.39 -16.13 -14.61
CA LYS A 250 11.53 -16.75 -13.91
C LYS A 250 12.84 -16.32 -14.53
#